data_2b2fc1d40dbcc916bd11fd1c555b8f04
#
_entry.id   2b2fc1d40dbcc916bd11fd1c555b8f04
#
_cell.length_a   1.000
_cell.length_b   1.000
_cell.length_c   1.000
_cell.angle_alpha   90.00
_cell.angle_beta   90.00
_cell.angle_gamma   90.00
#
_symmetry.space_group_name_H-M   'P 1'
#
loop_
_entity.id
_entity.type
_entity.pdbx_description
1 polymer ?
#
loop_
_entity_poly.entity_id
_entity_poly.type
_entity_poly.pdbx_seq_one_letter_code
_entity_poly.pdbx_strand_id
1 'polypeptide(L)'
;MRKIVEFELLSPLMCGGVRVVDNFLESEKFIRGSVLRAAFANDILLECPLADMPSEDGKLNYIELKQPDGKCASCVHREKCQKFSDMYFSFSYPQKSIPAPMTLRTCKSSGLKHPLQDVIYQKGRLSCPECQSGTKRMEGFKGYLRKEDSVYVETKVNFSLSTHTAIDYHTHIAEDGKLFSIKAVPAGWHFTAEIDDCDSGMLFEGKEIYVGKYSSVGYGKLKIVSIIDSTEITEQSISENVEKFQKNLDAPNKATLLFLSDAIFDIPITKDSQSTKDYLNLWQNVIMGGTDSPVRIEKVYAETQLYSGYATSERWGNWKVKEPKLYILKGTSILLDISSERIEEAMSLLTKIAKNGVGYRTNDGFGAVAVCHDLHQLGVCSHE
;
A
#
# COMPACT_ATOMS: atom_id res chain seq x y z
N MET A 1 -13.71 -1.75 -14.76
CA MET A 1 -12.48 -2.52 -15.08
C MET A 1 -11.29 -1.79 -14.48
N ARG A 2 -10.33 -2.51 -13.89
CA ARG A 2 -9.13 -1.89 -13.30
C ARG A 2 -8.15 -1.49 -14.39
N LYS A 3 -7.52 -0.35 -14.20
CA LYS A 3 -6.44 0.17 -15.04
C LYS A 3 -5.17 0.31 -14.23
N ILE A 4 -4.04 0.03 -14.82
CA ILE A 4 -2.73 0.40 -14.29
C ILE A 4 -2.42 1.79 -14.79
N VAL A 5 -2.28 2.73 -13.86
CA VAL A 5 -2.03 4.15 -14.14
C VAL A 5 -0.61 4.50 -13.69
N GLU A 6 0.17 5.02 -14.62
CA GLU A 6 1.51 5.53 -14.33
C GLU A 6 1.47 7.06 -14.22
N PHE A 7 2.04 7.56 -13.14
CA PHE A 7 2.13 8.98 -12.81
C PHE A 7 3.58 9.43 -12.84
N GLU A 8 3.85 10.57 -13.44
CA GLU A 8 5.09 11.32 -13.31
C GLU A 8 4.96 12.37 -12.21
N LEU A 9 5.92 12.43 -11.29
CA LEU A 9 5.96 13.43 -10.22
C LEU A 9 6.61 14.71 -10.75
N LEU A 10 5.83 15.76 -10.95
CA LEU A 10 6.27 17.04 -11.52
C LEU A 10 6.84 17.99 -10.45
N SER A 11 6.51 17.80 -9.18
CA SER A 11 7.02 18.60 -8.06
C SER A 11 7.31 17.73 -6.83
N PRO A 12 8.12 18.17 -5.86
CA PRO A 12 8.46 17.35 -4.70
C PRO A 12 7.22 16.81 -3.98
N LEU A 13 7.24 15.56 -3.56
CA LEU A 13 6.12 14.91 -2.88
C LEU A 13 6.35 14.86 -1.38
N MET A 14 5.38 15.36 -0.63
CA MET A 14 5.25 15.14 0.82
C MET A 14 3.96 14.37 1.11
N CYS A 15 4.07 13.07 1.27
CA CYS A 15 2.92 12.18 1.48
C CYS A 15 3.05 11.44 2.82
N GLY A 16 2.01 11.48 3.66
CA GLY A 16 2.03 10.88 4.99
C GLY A 16 3.10 11.49 5.87
N GLY A 17 3.99 10.66 6.35
CA GLY A 17 5.23 11.04 7.00
C GLY A 17 5.25 10.84 8.50
N VAL A 18 6.44 10.48 8.98
CA VAL A 18 6.76 10.40 10.40
C VAL A 18 7.30 11.75 10.84
N ARG A 19 6.78 12.28 11.93
CA ARG A 19 7.38 13.43 12.60
C ARG A 19 8.59 12.93 13.36
N VAL A 20 9.78 13.14 12.81
CA VAL A 20 11.03 12.59 13.37
C VAL A 20 11.45 13.38 14.62
N VAL A 21 11.33 14.71 14.56
CA VAL A 21 11.55 15.66 15.67
C VAL A 21 10.59 16.81 15.43
N ASP A 22 10.31 17.64 16.41
CA ASP A 22 9.26 18.66 16.37
C ASP A 22 9.14 19.48 15.08
N ASN A 23 10.25 19.80 14.44
CA ASN A 23 10.28 20.61 13.22
C ASN A 23 10.85 19.88 11.99
N PHE A 24 10.93 18.55 12.01
CA PHE A 24 11.43 17.74 10.90
C PHE A 24 10.37 16.74 10.42
N LEU A 25 9.97 16.88 9.16
CA LEU A 25 8.99 16.04 8.50
C LEU A 25 9.66 15.20 7.41
N GLU A 26 9.44 13.88 7.42
CA GLU A 26 9.92 12.97 6.38
C GLU A 26 8.73 12.36 5.63
N SER A 27 8.76 12.39 4.30
CA SER A 27 7.73 11.80 3.45
C SER A 27 7.82 10.28 3.44
N GLU A 28 6.69 9.62 3.26
CA GLU A 28 6.65 8.23 2.80
C GLU A 28 7.23 8.15 1.36
N LYS A 29 7.77 6.99 1.02
CA LYS A 29 8.31 6.69 -0.33
C LYS A 29 7.25 6.14 -1.30
N PHE A 30 6.00 6.13 -0.90
CA PHE A 30 4.86 5.62 -1.64
C PHE A 30 3.64 6.49 -1.37
N ILE A 31 2.62 6.34 -2.19
CA ILE A 31 1.36 7.07 -2.04
C ILE A 31 0.27 6.05 -1.66
N ARG A 32 -0.42 6.27 -0.54
CA ARG A 32 -1.55 5.42 -0.15
C ARG A 32 -2.73 5.62 -1.09
N GLY A 33 -3.48 4.56 -1.36
CA GLY A 33 -4.69 4.64 -2.19
C GLY A 33 -5.71 5.65 -1.69
N SER A 34 -5.83 5.80 -0.37
CA SER A 34 -6.67 6.85 0.23
C SER A 34 -6.22 8.28 -0.10
N VAL A 35 -4.92 8.50 -0.31
CA VAL A 35 -4.40 9.82 -0.70
C VAL A 35 -4.66 10.08 -2.19
N LEU A 36 -4.49 9.06 -3.03
CA LEU A 36 -4.89 9.13 -4.44
C LEU A 36 -6.39 9.37 -4.57
N ARG A 37 -7.22 8.60 -3.88
CA ARG A 37 -8.67 8.81 -3.84
C ARG A 37 -9.02 10.25 -3.46
N ALA A 38 -8.39 10.80 -2.41
CA ALA A 38 -8.63 12.16 -1.97
C ALA A 38 -8.23 13.21 -3.04
N ALA A 39 -7.17 12.96 -3.81
CA ALA A 39 -6.78 13.85 -4.90
C ALA A 39 -7.81 13.88 -6.03
N PHE A 40 -8.31 12.72 -6.47
CA PHE A 40 -9.38 12.64 -7.45
C PHE A 40 -10.72 13.17 -6.92
N ALA A 41 -11.02 12.96 -5.64
CA ALA A 41 -12.19 13.55 -5.00
C ALA A 41 -12.12 15.08 -5.01
N ASN A 42 -10.96 15.64 -4.66
CA ASN A 42 -10.76 17.09 -4.66
C ASN A 42 -10.95 17.71 -6.06
N ASP A 43 -10.49 17.03 -7.10
CA ASP A 43 -10.68 17.44 -8.48
C ASP A 43 -12.18 17.54 -8.85
N ILE A 44 -13.00 16.58 -8.41
CA ILE A 44 -14.46 16.62 -8.60
C ILE A 44 -15.11 17.72 -7.73
N LEU A 45 -14.66 17.87 -6.49
CA LEU A 45 -15.24 18.84 -5.55
C LEU A 45 -14.97 20.28 -5.93
N LEU A 46 -13.82 20.58 -6.55
CA LEU A 46 -13.49 21.93 -7.02
C LEU A 46 -14.49 22.44 -8.08
N GLU A 47 -15.08 21.53 -8.85
CA GLU A 47 -16.08 21.88 -9.87
C GLU A 47 -17.53 21.70 -9.35
N CYS A 48 -17.72 21.22 -8.13
CA CYS A 48 -19.03 20.90 -7.57
C CYS A 48 -19.68 22.13 -6.92
N PRO A 49 -20.83 22.63 -7.41
CA PRO A 49 -21.53 23.77 -6.81
C PRO A 49 -22.15 23.47 -5.43
N LEU A 50 -22.11 22.21 -5.00
CA LEU A 50 -22.62 21.72 -3.71
C LEU A 50 -21.48 21.22 -2.80
N ALA A 51 -20.22 21.54 -3.09
CA ALA A 51 -19.06 21.05 -2.35
C ALA A 51 -19.18 21.31 -0.83
N ASP A 52 -19.64 22.51 -0.47
CA ASP A 52 -19.75 22.95 0.93
C ASP A 52 -20.97 22.37 1.68
N MET A 53 -21.88 21.69 0.97
CA MET A 53 -23.01 21.04 1.63
C MET A 53 -22.53 19.75 2.34
N PRO A 54 -22.95 19.53 3.58
CA PRO A 54 -22.68 18.27 4.26
C PRO A 54 -23.41 17.10 3.57
N SER A 55 -22.88 15.90 3.70
CA SER A 55 -23.57 14.65 3.36
C SER A 55 -24.77 14.40 4.26
N GLU A 56 -25.60 13.39 3.96
CA GLU A 56 -26.68 12.94 4.83
C GLU A 56 -26.18 12.62 6.24
N ASP A 57 -24.97 12.04 6.36
CA ASP A 57 -24.28 11.75 7.61
C ASP A 57 -23.56 12.98 8.24
N GLY A 58 -23.73 14.17 7.69
CA GLY A 58 -23.09 15.39 8.14
C GLY A 58 -21.59 15.53 7.80
N LYS A 59 -21.05 14.66 6.93
CA LYS A 59 -19.64 14.72 6.49
C LYS A 59 -19.45 15.81 5.44
N LEU A 60 -18.40 16.60 5.59
CA LEU A 60 -17.97 17.59 4.61
C LEU A 60 -16.97 16.97 3.61
N ASN A 61 -16.86 17.56 2.42
CA ASN A 61 -15.93 17.12 1.37
C ASN A 61 -16.06 15.63 1.01
N TYR A 62 -17.30 15.15 0.99
CA TYR A 62 -17.64 13.78 0.61
C TYR A 62 -18.27 13.74 -0.78
N ILE A 63 -17.89 12.76 -1.61
CA ILE A 63 -18.41 12.58 -2.96
C ILE A 63 -19.67 11.71 -2.90
N GLU A 64 -20.81 12.33 -3.15
CA GLU A 64 -22.13 11.69 -3.27
C GLU A 64 -23.08 12.59 -4.07
N LEU A 65 -24.25 12.06 -4.45
CA LEU A 65 -25.32 12.85 -5.05
C LEU A 65 -26.12 13.59 -3.96
N LYS A 66 -25.66 14.78 -3.57
CA LYS A 66 -26.28 15.58 -2.48
C LYS A 66 -27.71 16.08 -2.81
N GLN A 67 -28.02 16.25 -4.09
CA GLN A 67 -29.33 16.63 -4.60
C GLN A 67 -29.63 15.86 -5.89
N PRO A 68 -30.03 14.56 -5.79
CA PRO A 68 -30.21 13.68 -6.96
C PRO A 68 -31.19 14.22 -8.01
N ASP A 69 -32.30 14.82 -7.57
CA ASP A 69 -33.37 15.38 -8.41
C ASP A 69 -33.25 16.90 -8.62
N GLY A 70 -32.22 17.52 -8.04
CA GLY A 70 -31.92 18.95 -8.14
C GLY A 70 -30.69 19.22 -9.01
N LYS A 71 -29.72 19.96 -8.43
CA LYS A 71 -28.50 20.37 -9.16
C LYS A 71 -27.65 19.21 -9.65
N CYS A 72 -27.72 18.02 -9.01
CA CYS A 72 -26.98 16.85 -9.47
C CYS A 72 -27.64 16.15 -10.66
N ALA A 73 -28.92 16.43 -10.99
CA ALA A 73 -29.63 15.78 -12.10
C ALA A 73 -28.98 16.07 -13.46
N SER A 74 -28.52 17.32 -13.68
CA SER A 74 -27.87 17.77 -14.91
C SER A 74 -26.35 17.96 -14.76
N CYS A 75 -25.75 17.49 -13.66
CA CYS A 75 -24.34 17.67 -13.39
C CYS A 75 -23.48 16.76 -14.27
N VAL A 76 -22.43 17.30 -14.88
CA VAL A 76 -21.47 16.56 -15.72
C VAL A 76 -20.69 15.49 -14.93
N HIS A 77 -20.62 15.64 -13.61
CA HIS A 77 -19.96 14.68 -12.71
C HIS A 77 -20.90 13.66 -12.05
N ARG A 78 -22.19 13.62 -12.47
CA ARG A 78 -23.21 12.75 -11.84
C ARG A 78 -22.75 11.29 -11.73
N GLU A 79 -22.30 10.72 -12.85
CA GLU A 79 -21.83 9.31 -12.88
C GLU A 79 -20.59 9.08 -12.03
N LYS A 80 -19.65 10.03 -12.05
CA LYS A 80 -18.46 9.98 -11.19
C LYS A 80 -18.85 9.94 -9.72
N CYS A 81 -19.73 10.84 -9.28
CA CYS A 81 -20.20 10.91 -7.91
C CYS A 81 -20.92 9.63 -7.46
N GLN A 82 -21.74 9.01 -8.33
CA GLN A 82 -22.43 7.78 -8.02
C GLN A 82 -21.51 6.58 -7.78
N LYS A 83 -20.45 6.47 -8.58
CA LYS A 83 -19.55 5.30 -8.56
C LYS A 83 -18.33 5.51 -7.65
N PHE A 84 -18.04 6.74 -7.25
CA PHE A 84 -16.78 7.09 -6.60
C PHE A 84 -16.52 6.35 -5.28
N SER A 85 -17.56 6.12 -4.47
CA SER A 85 -17.44 5.41 -3.19
C SER A 85 -16.94 3.97 -3.37
N ASP A 86 -17.35 3.33 -4.45
CA ASP A 86 -17.08 1.91 -4.73
C ASP A 86 -15.80 1.69 -5.55
N MET A 87 -15.24 2.77 -6.12
CA MET A 87 -14.01 2.68 -6.89
C MET A 87 -12.83 2.23 -6.05
N TYR A 88 -11.99 1.39 -6.65
CA TYR A 88 -10.74 0.92 -6.06
C TYR A 88 -9.59 1.86 -6.42
N PHE A 89 -8.75 2.17 -5.43
CA PHE A 89 -7.49 2.89 -5.58
C PHE A 89 -6.40 2.15 -4.83
N SER A 90 -5.47 1.51 -5.54
CA SER A 90 -4.35 0.84 -4.89
C SER A 90 -3.36 1.81 -4.26
N PHE A 91 -2.46 1.29 -3.43
CA PHE A 91 -1.24 2.01 -3.10
C PHE A 91 -0.41 2.20 -4.37
N SER A 92 0.30 3.31 -4.45
CA SER A 92 1.16 3.63 -5.58
C SER A 92 2.62 3.57 -5.18
N TYR A 93 3.39 2.77 -5.90
CA TYR A 93 4.80 2.52 -5.63
C TYR A 93 5.70 3.10 -6.73
N PRO A 94 6.96 3.48 -6.38
CA PRO A 94 7.88 4.05 -7.35
C PRO A 94 8.32 3.00 -8.39
N GLN A 95 8.38 3.40 -9.67
CA GLN A 95 8.95 2.62 -10.78
C GLN A 95 8.41 1.18 -10.89
N LYS A 96 7.10 0.98 -10.73
CA LYS A 96 6.44 -0.36 -10.77
C LYS A 96 7.01 -1.36 -9.75
N SER A 97 7.62 -0.85 -8.68
CA SER A 97 8.15 -1.69 -7.61
C SER A 97 7.04 -2.17 -6.67
N ILE A 98 7.38 -3.18 -5.88
CA ILE A 98 6.53 -3.70 -4.81
C ILE A 98 7.30 -3.70 -3.48
N PRO A 99 6.61 -3.70 -2.34
CA PRO A 99 7.27 -3.85 -1.05
C PRO A 99 7.94 -5.21 -0.93
N ALA A 100 9.18 -5.21 -0.43
CA ALA A 100 9.92 -6.43 -0.20
C ALA A 100 9.23 -7.30 0.86
N PRO A 101 9.10 -8.62 0.65
CA PRO A 101 8.63 -9.53 1.68
C PRO A 101 9.47 -9.45 2.96
N MET A 102 8.83 -9.46 4.12
CA MET A 102 9.54 -9.47 5.42
C MET A 102 10.36 -10.73 5.65
N THR A 103 10.18 -11.73 4.81
CA THR A 103 10.96 -12.97 4.80
C THR A 103 12.27 -12.85 4.06
N LEU A 104 12.48 -11.80 3.25
CA LEU A 104 13.73 -11.61 2.54
C LEU A 104 14.89 -11.25 3.47
N ARG A 105 16.03 -11.84 3.19
CA ARG A 105 17.29 -11.64 3.90
C ARG A 105 18.39 -11.25 2.94
N THR A 106 19.22 -10.30 3.39
CA THR A 106 20.42 -9.85 2.68
C THR A 106 21.68 -10.22 3.45
N CYS A 107 22.80 -10.31 2.76
CA CYS A 107 24.09 -10.55 3.39
C CYS A 107 24.49 -9.35 4.27
N LYS A 108 24.78 -9.58 5.55
CA LYS A 108 25.17 -8.52 6.48
C LYS A 108 26.52 -7.87 6.12
N SER A 109 27.43 -8.63 5.51
CA SER A 109 28.78 -8.16 5.18
C SER A 109 28.86 -7.41 3.85
N SER A 110 28.11 -7.88 2.84
CA SER A 110 28.19 -7.40 1.46
C SER A 110 26.90 -6.77 0.95
N GLY A 111 25.85 -6.75 1.80
CA GLY A 111 24.54 -6.19 1.41
C GLY A 111 23.99 -6.87 0.16
N LEU A 112 23.51 -6.04 -0.75
CA LEU A 112 22.89 -6.47 -2.00
C LEU A 112 23.91 -6.91 -3.09
N LYS A 113 25.20 -6.89 -2.80
CA LYS A 113 26.21 -7.49 -3.72
C LYS A 113 26.12 -9.00 -3.74
N HIS A 114 25.52 -9.61 -2.70
CA HIS A 114 25.22 -11.04 -2.66
C HIS A 114 23.71 -11.25 -2.83
N PRO A 115 23.29 -12.39 -3.38
CA PRO A 115 21.87 -12.68 -3.62
C PRO A 115 21.01 -12.60 -2.35
N LEU A 116 19.80 -12.07 -2.51
CA LEU A 116 18.78 -12.13 -1.49
C LEU A 116 18.28 -13.57 -1.32
N GLN A 117 17.90 -13.93 -0.10
CA GLN A 117 17.31 -15.22 0.22
C GLN A 117 15.96 -15.04 0.88
N ASP A 118 14.96 -15.83 0.48
CA ASP A 118 13.68 -15.89 1.17
C ASP A 118 13.66 -17.04 2.19
N VAL A 119 13.21 -16.74 3.41
CA VAL A 119 13.15 -17.71 4.50
C VAL A 119 11.77 -18.27 4.75
N ILE A 120 10.78 -17.94 3.93
CA ILE A 120 9.40 -18.35 4.17
C ILE A 120 9.24 -19.86 4.26
N TYR A 121 9.99 -20.60 3.44
CA TYR A 121 9.99 -22.06 3.40
C TYR A 121 11.41 -22.65 3.44
N GLN A 122 12.30 -22.06 4.21
CA GLN A 122 13.67 -22.56 4.29
C GLN A 122 13.81 -23.69 5.32
N LYS A 123 14.48 -24.77 4.92
CA LYS A 123 14.90 -25.86 5.80
C LYS A 123 16.37 -25.62 6.18
N GLY A 124 16.68 -25.48 7.47
CA GLY A 124 18.04 -25.38 7.98
C GLY A 124 18.51 -23.98 8.40
N ARG A 125 19.82 -23.85 8.67
CA ARG A 125 20.42 -22.60 9.16
C ARG A 125 20.66 -21.63 8.01
N LEU A 126 20.15 -20.43 8.14
CA LEU A 126 20.36 -19.38 7.17
C LEU A 126 21.82 -18.88 7.19
N SER A 127 22.48 -18.91 6.04
CA SER A 127 23.84 -18.38 5.86
C SER A 127 24.02 -17.91 4.44
N CYS A 128 24.82 -16.85 4.26
CA CYS A 128 25.15 -16.35 2.93
C CYS A 128 25.97 -17.39 2.14
N PRO A 129 25.53 -17.81 0.93
CA PRO A 129 26.22 -18.85 0.15
C PRO A 129 27.55 -18.32 -0.46
N GLU A 130 27.63 -17.02 -0.76
CA GLU A 130 28.77 -16.44 -1.47
C GLU A 130 29.89 -15.92 -0.57
N CYS A 131 29.65 -15.85 0.75
CA CYS A 131 30.69 -15.49 1.68
C CYS A 131 31.68 -16.65 1.87
N GLN A 132 32.90 -16.51 1.34
CA GLN A 132 33.95 -17.53 1.47
C GLN A 132 34.59 -17.55 2.86
N SER A 133 34.71 -16.38 3.51
CA SER A 133 35.31 -16.21 4.84
C SER A 133 34.52 -15.24 5.69
N GLY A 134 34.68 -15.32 7.02
CA GLY A 134 34.03 -14.42 7.97
C GLY A 134 32.64 -14.86 8.41
N THR A 135 31.83 -13.92 8.92
CA THR A 135 30.48 -14.21 9.39
C THR A 135 29.52 -14.27 8.22
N LYS A 136 29.05 -15.47 7.88
CA LYS A 136 28.01 -15.71 6.87
C LYS A 136 26.62 -15.24 7.34
N ARG A 137 26.56 -14.15 8.10
CA ARG A 137 25.29 -13.67 8.71
C ARG A 137 24.41 -13.00 7.66
N MET A 138 23.12 -13.27 7.78
CA MET A 138 22.07 -12.63 7.02
C MET A 138 21.26 -11.71 7.93
N GLU A 139 20.72 -10.63 7.37
CA GLU A 139 19.85 -9.69 8.06
C GLU A 139 18.59 -9.41 7.23
N GLY A 140 17.54 -8.87 7.87
CA GLY A 140 16.29 -8.54 7.17
C GLY A 140 16.51 -7.50 6.10
N PHE A 141 16.02 -7.74 4.90
CA PHE A 141 15.96 -6.75 3.85
C PHE A 141 14.64 -5.96 3.94
N LYS A 142 14.71 -4.66 3.86
CA LYS A 142 13.56 -3.76 3.82
C LYS A 142 13.72 -2.76 2.68
N GLY A 143 12.74 -2.69 1.78
CA GLY A 143 12.80 -1.79 0.64
C GLY A 143 11.72 -2.08 -0.37
N TYR A 144 11.96 -1.61 -1.58
CA TYR A 144 11.10 -1.85 -2.74
C TYR A 144 11.90 -2.59 -3.80
N LEU A 145 11.28 -3.57 -4.42
CA LEU A 145 11.87 -4.39 -5.48
C LEU A 145 11.04 -4.21 -6.75
N ARG A 146 11.69 -3.95 -7.87
CA ARG A 146 11.07 -4.00 -9.19
C ARG A 146 11.64 -5.15 -10.00
N LYS A 147 10.82 -5.69 -10.88
CA LYS A 147 11.24 -6.74 -11.80
C LYS A 147 11.81 -6.10 -13.07
N GLU A 148 13.05 -6.43 -13.38
CA GLU A 148 13.71 -6.11 -14.65
C GLU A 148 14.01 -7.44 -15.35
N ASP A 149 13.36 -7.67 -16.49
CA ASP A 149 13.40 -8.97 -17.20
C ASP A 149 13.04 -10.16 -16.28
N SER A 150 14.02 -10.92 -15.84
CA SER A 150 13.86 -12.08 -14.93
C SER A 150 14.46 -11.86 -13.54
N VAL A 151 15.01 -10.67 -13.26
CA VAL A 151 15.73 -10.33 -12.03
C VAL A 151 14.96 -9.29 -11.23
N TYR A 152 15.06 -9.34 -9.91
CA TYR A 152 14.55 -8.30 -9.03
C TYR A 152 15.67 -7.36 -8.59
N VAL A 153 15.49 -6.06 -8.82
CA VAL A 153 16.41 -5.00 -8.43
C VAL A 153 15.79 -4.08 -7.40
N GLU A 154 16.61 -3.51 -6.52
CA GLU A 154 16.14 -2.57 -5.51
C GLU A 154 15.80 -1.21 -6.14
N THR A 155 14.64 -0.67 -5.78
CA THR A 155 14.25 0.70 -6.10
C THR A 155 14.58 1.61 -4.91
N LYS A 156 15.69 2.37 -5.02
CA LYS A 156 16.12 3.32 -4.00
C LYS A 156 15.54 4.69 -4.25
N VAL A 157 14.53 5.07 -3.48
CA VAL A 157 14.00 6.43 -3.51
C VAL A 157 14.88 7.34 -2.67
N ASN A 158 15.53 8.29 -3.33
CA ASN A 158 16.28 9.33 -2.67
C ASN A 158 15.36 10.47 -2.24
N PHE A 159 15.75 11.20 -1.21
CA PHE A 159 15.01 12.35 -0.74
C PHE A 159 15.77 13.66 -1.02
N SER A 160 15.02 14.72 -1.23
CA SER A 160 15.50 16.10 -1.16
C SER A 160 15.12 16.70 0.19
N LEU A 161 16.01 17.50 0.74
CA LEU A 161 15.78 18.25 1.98
C LEU A 161 15.59 19.72 1.65
N SER A 162 14.49 20.31 2.10
CA SER A 162 14.22 21.74 2.06
C SER A 162 13.95 22.28 3.45
N THR A 163 14.46 23.47 3.74
CA THR A 163 14.24 24.17 5.01
C THR A 163 13.38 25.38 4.76
N HIS A 164 12.36 25.55 5.57
CA HIS A 164 11.36 26.61 5.48
C HIS A 164 11.32 27.37 6.79
N THR A 165 11.05 28.68 6.72
CA THR A 165 10.75 29.51 7.87
C THR A 165 9.48 30.28 7.63
N ALA A 166 8.69 30.49 8.66
CA ALA A 166 7.59 31.43 8.60
C ALA A 166 8.14 32.85 8.73
N ILE A 167 7.65 33.76 7.89
CA ILE A 167 7.98 35.19 7.95
C ILE A 167 6.77 35.91 8.52
N ASP A 168 6.98 36.68 9.56
CA ASP A 168 5.94 37.55 10.11
C ASP A 168 5.55 38.62 9.09
N TYR A 169 4.25 38.70 8.81
CA TYR A 169 3.71 39.58 7.76
C TYR A 169 3.94 41.07 8.05
N HIS A 170 3.97 41.48 9.32
CA HIS A 170 4.11 42.89 9.69
C HIS A 170 5.58 43.32 9.81
N THR A 171 6.43 42.46 10.36
CA THR A 171 7.82 42.82 10.62
C THR A 171 8.76 42.36 9.51
N HIS A 172 8.31 41.49 8.61
CA HIS A 172 9.12 40.82 7.55
C HIS A 172 10.35 40.07 8.09
N ILE A 173 10.33 39.69 9.37
CA ILE A 173 11.41 38.94 10.01
C ILE A 173 10.95 37.49 10.20
N ALA A 174 11.90 36.55 10.22
CA ALA A 174 11.62 35.15 10.53
C ALA A 174 11.03 35.01 11.93
N GLU A 175 9.91 34.31 12.05
CA GLU A 175 9.27 34.05 13.34
C GLU A 175 10.11 33.03 14.13
N ASP A 176 10.39 33.34 15.38
CA ASP A 176 11.13 32.44 16.29
C ASP A 176 10.42 31.10 16.47
N GLY A 177 11.17 30.01 16.43
CA GLY A 177 10.67 28.65 16.61
C GLY A 177 9.86 28.08 15.43
N LYS A 178 9.68 28.83 14.33
CA LYS A 178 8.93 28.38 13.13
C LYS A 178 9.84 27.96 11.97
N LEU A 179 11.06 27.57 12.25
CA LEU A 179 11.94 26.91 11.30
C LEU A 179 11.55 25.42 11.23
N PHE A 180 11.28 24.89 10.03
CA PHE A 180 11.01 23.47 9.84
C PHE A 180 11.66 22.95 8.57
N SER A 181 11.96 21.66 8.57
CA SER A 181 12.60 20.99 7.42
C SER A 181 11.70 19.90 6.89
N ILE A 182 11.61 19.82 5.56
CA ILE A 182 10.83 18.81 4.85
C ILE A 182 11.81 17.95 4.06
N LYS A 183 11.78 16.64 4.32
CA LYS A 183 12.46 15.62 3.54
C LYS A 183 11.44 14.98 2.61
N ALA A 184 11.42 15.42 1.36
CA ALA A 184 10.45 15.06 0.33
C ALA A 184 11.04 14.15 -0.74
N VAL A 185 10.20 13.38 -1.43
CA VAL A 185 10.59 12.68 -2.66
C VAL A 185 10.73 13.75 -3.75
N PRO A 186 11.90 13.87 -4.44
CA PRO A 186 12.10 14.89 -5.46
C PRO A 186 11.24 14.62 -6.71
N ALA A 187 11.04 15.65 -7.52
CA ALA A 187 10.39 15.51 -8.84
C ALA A 187 11.16 14.56 -9.76
N GLY A 188 10.49 14.07 -10.81
CA GLY A 188 11.04 13.14 -11.80
C GLY A 188 10.83 11.66 -11.46
N TRP A 189 10.29 11.32 -10.29
CA TRP A 189 9.91 9.95 -9.98
C TRP A 189 8.60 9.55 -10.67
N HIS A 190 8.54 8.30 -11.12
CA HIS A 190 7.32 7.69 -11.61
C HIS A 190 6.71 6.81 -10.54
N PHE A 191 5.38 6.87 -10.41
CA PHE A 191 4.60 6.06 -9.49
C PHE A 191 3.55 5.27 -10.26
N THR A 192 3.24 4.05 -9.84
CA THR A 192 2.26 3.21 -10.50
C THR A 192 1.19 2.77 -9.51
N ALA A 193 -0.06 2.89 -9.89
CA ALA A 193 -1.22 2.41 -9.12
C ALA A 193 -2.22 1.68 -10.01
N GLU A 194 -3.01 0.82 -9.40
CA GLU A 194 -4.25 0.28 -10.00
C GLU A 194 -5.43 1.11 -9.54
N ILE A 195 -6.27 1.53 -10.48
CA ILE A 195 -7.46 2.36 -10.22
C ILE A 195 -8.61 1.80 -11.05
N ASP A 196 -9.81 1.71 -10.44
CA ASP A 196 -11.01 1.39 -11.20
C ASP A 196 -11.33 2.52 -12.18
N ASP A 197 -11.50 2.16 -13.45
CA ASP A 197 -12.03 3.06 -14.47
C ASP A 197 -13.55 2.88 -14.56
N CYS A 198 -14.26 3.95 -14.27
CA CYS A 198 -15.72 3.96 -14.35
C CYS A 198 -16.25 4.48 -15.70
N ASP A 199 -15.42 4.51 -16.73
CA ASP A 199 -15.73 5.04 -18.07
C ASP A 199 -16.26 6.50 -18.07
N SER A 200 -15.98 7.23 -16.99
CA SER A 200 -16.50 8.58 -16.75
C SER A 200 -15.57 9.70 -17.23
N GLY A 201 -14.48 9.36 -17.93
CA GLY A 201 -13.45 10.33 -18.31
C GLY A 201 -12.66 10.88 -17.11
N MET A 202 -12.60 10.14 -16.02
CA MET A 202 -11.81 10.52 -14.85
C MET A 202 -10.32 10.30 -15.08
N LEU A 203 -9.96 9.24 -15.80
CA LEU A 203 -8.60 8.86 -16.12
C LEU A 203 -8.31 9.21 -17.59
N PHE A 204 -7.33 10.06 -17.85
CA PHE A 204 -6.79 10.31 -19.19
C PHE A 204 -5.33 10.76 -19.11
N GLU A 205 -4.56 10.45 -20.13
CA GLU A 205 -3.16 10.86 -20.22
C GLU A 205 -3.05 12.39 -20.31
N GLY A 206 -2.08 12.93 -19.59
CA GLY A 206 -1.90 14.37 -19.45
C GLY A 206 -2.65 14.99 -18.28
N LYS A 207 -3.57 14.27 -17.63
CA LYS A 207 -4.27 14.78 -16.43
C LYS A 207 -3.30 15.07 -15.31
N GLU A 208 -3.44 16.24 -14.70
CA GLU A 208 -2.68 16.66 -13.53
C GLU A 208 -3.54 16.62 -12.27
N ILE A 209 -3.01 16.10 -11.18
CA ILE A 209 -3.63 16.05 -9.85
C ILE A 209 -2.62 16.43 -8.78
N TYR A 210 -3.12 16.84 -7.61
CA TYR A 210 -2.27 17.16 -6.47
C TYR A 210 -2.48 16.16 -5.34
N VAL A 211 -1.40 15.58 -4.83
CA VAL A 211 -1.43 14.57 -3.78
C VAL A 211 -0.58 14.97 -2.56
N GLY A 212 -1.00 14.54 -1.39
CA GLY A 212 -0.23 14.72 -0.17
C GLY A 212 -0.42 16.08 0.49
N LYS A 213 0.61 16.53 1.20
CA LYS A 213 0.62 17.77 1.96
C LYS A 213 1.34 18.87 1.20
N TYR A 214 1.05 20.12 1.58
CA TYR A 214 1.69 21.32 1.02
C TYR A 214 1.45 21.55 -0.48
N SER A 215 0.34 21.04 -1.01
CA SER A 215 -0.05 21.28 -2.41
C SER A 215 -0.23 22.75 -2.73
N SER A 216 -0.73 23.56 -1.78
CA SER A 216 -0.88 25.01 -1.93
C SER A 216 0.44 25.78 -2.11
N VAL A 217 1.57 25.18 -1.70
CA VAL A 217 2.91 25.75 -1.85
C VAL A 217 3.77 24.97 -2.86
N GLY A 218 3.12 24.21 -3.74
CA GLY A 218 3.75 23.62 -4.91
C GLY A 218 4.25 22.18 -4.75
N TYR A 219 3.86 21.47 -3.69
CA TYR A 219 4.22 20.05 -3.53
C TYR A 219 3.17 19.12 -4.15
N GLY A 220 3.60 17.92 -4.51
CA GLY A 220 2.74 16.78 -4.82
C GLY A 220 2.00 16.84 -6.15
N LYS A 221 2.50 17.58 -7.14
CA LYS A 221 1.91 17.62 -8.47
C LYS A 221 2.27 16.35 -9.24
N LEU A 222 1.27 15.55 -9.60
CA LEU A 222 1.38 14.35 -10.42
C LEU A 222 0.72 14.57 -11.77
N LYS A 223 1.28 13.98 -12.82
CA LYS A 223 0.71 13.91 -14.16
C LYS A 223 0.55 12.46 -14.59
N ILE A 224 -0.61 12.09 -15.10
CA ILE A 224 -0.84 10.78 -15.71
C ILE A 224 -0.10 10.73 -17.05
N VAL A 225 0.82 9.75 -17.17
CA VAL A 225 1.64 9.58 -18.39
C VAL A 225 1.30 8.33 -19.17
N SER A 226 0.69 7.33 -18.54
CA SER A 226 0.26 6.09 -19.21
C SER A 226 -0.91 5.45 -18.48
N ILE A 227 -1.81 4.85 -19.25
CA ILE A 227 -2.95 4.08 -18.75
C ILE A 227 -3.04 2.79 -19.57
N ILE A 228 -2.96 1.65 -18.91
CA ILE A 228 -3.09 0.33 -19.54
C ILE A 228 -4.09 -0.53 -18.77
N ASP A 229 -4.67 -1.54 -19.42
CA ASP A 229 -5.56 -2.48 -18.75
C ASP A 229 -4.80 -3.32 -17.71
N SER A 230 -5.39 -3.49 -16.54
CA SER A 230 -4.87 -4.42 -15.53
C SER A 230 -5.28 -5.85 -15.89
N THR A 231 -4.38 -6.80 -15.66
CA THR A 231 -4.68 -8.22 -15.84
C THR A 231 -5.65 -8.69 -14.77
N GLU A 232 -6.74 -9.31 -15.19
CA GLU A 232 -7.72 -9.86 -14.26
C GLU A 232 -7.14 -11.04 -13.47
N ILE A 233 -7.31 -11.00 -12.14
CA ILE A 233 -6.99 -12.13 -11.28
C ILE A 233 -8.07 -13.19 -11.48
N THR A 234 -7.70 -14.37 -11.96
CA THR A 234 -8.59 -15.52 -12.17
C THR A 234 -8.22 -16.67 -11.25
N GLU A 235 -9.14 -17.61 -11.03
CA GLU A 235 -8.85 -18.83 -10.27
C GLU A 235 -7.74 -19.66 -10.94
N GLN A 236 -7.73 -19.69 -12.26
CA GLN A 236 -6.68 -20.35 -13.03
C GLN A 236 -5.31 -19.71 -12.75
N SER A 237 -5.20 -18.39 -12.79
CA SER A 237 -3.93 -17.70 -12.51
C SER A 237 -3.42 -17.94 -11.08
N ILE A 238 -4.32 -18.06 -10.12
CA ILE A 238 -3.97 -18.40 -8.73
C ILE A 238 -3.50 -19.85 -8.63
N SER A 239 -4.21 -20.80 -9.27
CA SER A 239 -3.80 -22.21 -9.31
C SER A 239 -2.41 -22.40 -9.93
N GLU A 240 -2.15 -21.74 -11.05
CA GLU A 240 -0.83 -21.77 -11.72
C GLU A 240 0.29 -21.22 -10.80
N ASN A 241 0.02 -20.12 -10.07
CA ASN A 241 1.00 -19.57 -9.14
C ASN A 241 1.27 -20.50 -7.95
N VAL A 242 0.21 -21.14 -7.41
CA VAL A 242 0.33 -22.12 -6.32
C VAL A 242 1.12 -23.34 -6.77
N GLU A 243 0.79 -23.92 -7.93
CA GLU A 243 1.51 -25.07 -8.48
C GLU A 243 3.00 -24.77 -8.73
N LYS A 244 3.28 -23.60 -9.30
CA LYS A 244 4.64 -23.13 -9.53
C LYS A 244 5.42 -22.97 -8.21
N PHE A 245 4.79 -22.39 -7.20
CA PHE A 245 5.40 -22.27 -5.86
C PHE A 245 5.70 -23.63 -5.25
N GLN A 246 4.74 -24.54 -5.27
CA GLN A 246 4.88 -25.90 -4.72
C GLN A 246 5.99 -26.69 -5.41
N LYS A 247 6.05 -26.59 -6.76
CA LYS A 247 7.06 -27.27 -7.56
C LYS A 247 8.47 -26.72 -7.33
N ASN A 248 8.62 -25.38 -7.30
CA ASN A 248 9.93 -24.74 -7.19
C ASN A 248 10.58 -24.95 -5.82
N LEU A 249 9.78 -25.07 -4.77
CA LEU A 249 10.27 -25.19 -3.41
C LEU A 249 10.11 -26.60 -2.82
N ASP A 250 9.66 -27.57 -3.63
CA ASP A 250 9.32 -28.92 -3.13
C ASP A 250 8.45 -28.87 -1.88
N ALA A 251 7.38 -28.08 -1.96
CA ALA A 251 6.51 -27.71 -0.87
C ALA A 251 5.05 -28.10 -1.13
N PRO A 252 4.73 -29.42 -1.15
CA PRO A 252 3.36 -29.85 -1.43
C PRO A 252 2.37 -29.26 -0.42
N ASN A 253 1.19 -28.92 -0.89
CA ASN A 253 0.10 -28.32 -0.11
C ASN A 253 0.45 -26.97 0.56
N LYS A 254 1.51 -26.30 0.16
CA LYS A 254 1.87 -24.98 0.68
C LYS A 254 1.51 -23.87 -0.31
N ALA A 255 1.16 -22.72 0.26
CA ALA A 255 1.01 -21.47 -0.46
C ALA A 255 1.51 -20.30 0.39
N THR A 256 1.58 -19.11 -0.18
CA THR A 256 1.97 -17.90 0.53
C THR A 256 1.04 -16.76 0.24
N LEU A 257 0.88 -15.84 1.21
CA LEU A 257 0.32 -14.52 1.00
C LEU A 257 1.40 -13.47 1.23
N LEU A 258 1.56 -12.57 0.28
CA LEU A 258 2.36 -11.36 0.40
C LEU A 258 1.46 -10.14 0.46
N PHE A 259 1.55 -9.35 1.52
CA PHE A 259 0.83 -8.08 1.63
C PHE A 259 1.52 -7.01 0.78
N LEU A 260 0.84 -6.60 -0.26
CA LEU A 260 1.30 -5.54 -1.16
C LEU A 260 1.06 -4.14 -0.59
N SER A 261 0.17 -4.02 0.40
CA SER A 261 -0.15 -2.76 1.07
C SER A 261 -0.34 -2.98 2.57
N ASP A 262 -0.32 -1.87 3.33
CA ASP A 262 -0.68 -1.92 4.75
C ASP A 262 -2.12 -2.43 4.89
N ALA A 263 -2.43 -3.18 5.95
CA ALA A 263 -3.78 -3.68 6.24
C ALA A 263 -4.28 -3.17 7.59
N ILE A 264 -5.59 -3.01 7.70
CA ILE A 264 -6.26 -2.56 8.92
C ILE A 264 -7.20 -3.67 9.36
N PHE A 265 -7.02 -4.15 10.59
CA PHE A 265 -7.92 -5.13 11.20
C PHE A 265 -8.36 -4.63 12.57
N ASP A 266 -9.59 -4.96 12.95
CA ASP A 266 -10.02 -4.88 14.35
C ASP A 266 -9.56 -6.15 15.10
N ILE A 267 -8.25 -6.30 15.27
CA ILE A 267 -7.71 -7.36 16.10
C ILE A 267 -7.83 -6.88 17.54
N PRO A 268 -8.66 -7.51 18.37
CA PRO A 268 -8.68 -7.18 19.78
C PRO A 268 -7.29 -7.49 20.34
N ILE A 269 -6.60 -6.46 20.85
CA ILE A 269 -5.40 -6.65 21.65
C ILE A 269 -5.91 -7.24 22.98
N THR A 270 -6.19 -8.54 22.97
CA THR A 270 -6.57 -9.21 24.20
C THR A 270 -5.31 -9.48 25.02
N LYS A 271 -5.36 -9.16 26.29
CA LYS A 271 -4.32 -9.52 27.28
C LYS A 271 -4.09 -11.04 27.35
N ASP A 272 -4.92 -11.83 26.70
CA ASP A 272 -5.04 -13.27 26.81
C ASP A 272 -4.34 -14.07 25.71
N SER A 273 -3.74 -13.43 24.68
CA SER A 273 -2.92 -14.14 23.71
C SER A 273 -1.56 -14.50 24.33
N GLN A 274 -1.53 -15.61 25.05
CA GLN A 274 -0.34 -16.05 25.80
C GLN A 274 0.52 -17.05 25.02
N SER A 275 0.08 -17.50 23.85
CA SER A 275 0.80 -18.51 23.08
C SER A 275 0.90 -18.15 21.60
N THR A 276 1.91 -18.70 20.91
CA THR A 276 2.04 -18.63 19.45
C THR A 276 0.80 -19.19 18.75
N LYS A 277 0.15 -20.20 19.34
CA LYS A 277 -1.06 -20.81 18.79
C LYS A 277 -2.23 -19.83 18.80
N ASP A 278 -2.42 -19.07 19.89
CA ASP A 278 -3.48 -18.07 19.99
C ASP A 278 -3.26 -16.94 18.99
N TYR A 279 -2.01 -16.52 18.80
CA TYR A 279 -1.63 -15.55 17.80
C TYR A 279 -1.97 -16.03 16.38
N LEU A 280 -1.62 -17.26 16.02
CA LEU A 280 -1.97 -17.83 14.71
C LEU A 280 -3.47 -18.00 14.54
N ASN A 281 -4.21 -18.36 15.58
CA ASN A 281 -5.67 -18.46 15.54
C ASN A 281 -6.35 -17.10 15.30
N LEU A 282 -5.80 -16.01 15.87
CA LEU A 282 -6.30 -14.65 15.56
C LEU A 282 -6.18 -14.35 14.07
N TRP A 283 -5.00 -14.59 13.49
CA TRP A 283 -4.77 -14.40 12.05
C TRP A 283 -5.68 -15.30 11.20
N GLN A 284 -5.84 -16.55 11.61
CA GLN A 284 -6.73 -17.51 10.95
C GLN A 284 -8.17 -17.01 10.90
N ASN A 285 -8.69 -16.51 12.02
CA ASN A 285 -10.05 -15.99 12.10
C ASN A 285 -10.24 -14.74 11.24
N VAL A 286 -9.28 -13.82 11.27
CA VAL A 286 -9.40 -12.53 10.59
C VAL A 286 -9.22 -12.65 9.08
N ILE A 287 -8.31 -13.51 8.61
CA ILE A 287 -7.98 -13.61 7.17
C ILE A 287 -8.75 -14.74 6.50
N MET A 288 -8.83 -15.91 7.14
CA MET A 288 -9.40 -17.13 6.54
C MET A 288 -10.84 -17.40 6.96
N GLY A 289 -11.42 -16.56 7.83
CA GLY A 289 -12.81 -16.68 8.27
C GLY A 289 -13.06 -17.78 9.31
N GLY A 290 -12.03 -18.30 9.95
CA GLY A 290 -12.13 -19.26 11.05
C GLY A 290 -11.29 -20.53 10.89
N THR A 291 -11.43 -21.41 11.85
CA THR A 291 -10.64 -22.67 11.94
C THR A 291 -11.12 -23.77 10.98
N ASP A 292 -12.35 -23.68 10.48
CA ASP A 292 -12.91 -24.63 9.50
C ASP A 292 -12.60 -24.25 8.03
N SER A 293 -11.65 -23.37 7.83
CA SER A 293 -11.22 -22.98 6.49
C SER A 293 -10.44 -24.09 5.78
N PRO A 294 -10.56 -24.25 4.46
CA PRO A 294 -9.75 -25.18 3.68
C PRO A 294 -8.26 -24.77 3.63
N VAL A 295 -7.94 -23.58 4.14
CA VAL A 295 -6.58 -23.03 4.19
C VAL A 295 -6.23 -22.68 5.63
N ARG A 296 -5.09 -23.20 6.11
CA ARG A 296 -4.59 -22.96 7.46
C ARG A 296 -3.35 -22.09 7.44
N ILE A 297 -3.26 -21.14 8.36
CA ILE A 297 -2.06 -20.33 8.56
C ILE A 297 -1.03 -21.11 9.39
N GLU A 298 0.15 -21.32 8.81
CA GLU A 298 1.25 -22.05 9.47
C GLU A 298 2.25 -21.10 10.13
N LYS A 299 2.66 -20.03 9.41
CA LYS A 299 3.61 -19.05 9.91
C LYS A 299 3.22 -17.64 9.46
N VAL A 300 3.51 -16.66 10.29
CA VAL A 300 3.29 -15.23 10.01
C VAL A 300 4.58 -14.47 10.26
N TYR A 301 4.99 -13.69 9.27
CA TYR A 301 6.09 -12.73 9.34
C TYR A 301 5.50 -11.35 9.14
N ALA A 302 5.23 -10.65 10.23
CA ALA A 302 4.53 -9.37 10.21
C ALA A 302 5.20 -8.35 11.11
N GLU A 303 5.13 -7.09 10.71
CA GLU A 303 5.38 -5.94 11.56
C GLU A 303 4.09 -5.13 11.69
N THR A 304 3.90 -4.52 12.84
CA THR A 304 2.73 -3.70 13.14
C THR A 304 3.15 -2.29 13.53
N GLN A 305 2.31 -1.31 13.23
CA GLN A 305 2.53 0.07 13.59
C GLN A 305 1.20 0.73 13.97
N LEU A 306 1.21 1.53 15.04
CA LEU A 306 0.07 2.36 15.39
C LEU A 306 0.08 3.63 14.54
N TYR A 307 -1.03 3.86 13.87
CA TYR A 307 -1.29 5.12 13.15
C TYR A 307 -2.49 5.83 13.77
N SER A 308 -2.33 7.10 14.00
CA SER A 308 -3.41 8.02 14.34
C SER A 308 -3.55 9.06 13.22
N GLY A 309 -4.70 9.71 13.15
CA GLY A 309 -4.98 10.77 12.20
C GLY A 309 -6.08 11.67 12.70
N TYR A 310 -6.43 12.66 11.90
CA TYR A 310 -7.53 13.57 12.19
C TYR A 310 -8.75 13.23 11.32
N ALA A 311 -9.94 13.44 11.84
CA ALA A 311 -11.16 13.41 11.06
C ALA A 311 -11.22 14.70 10.23
N THR A 312 -10.98 14.60 8.93
CA THR A 312 -10.98 15.73 7.99
C THR A 312 -12.37 16.07 7.47
N SER A 313 -13.37 15.25 7.78
CA SER A 313 -14.78 15.43 7.41
C SER A 313 -15.57 16.34 8.38
N GLU A 314 -14.95 16.82 9.45
CA GLU A 314 -15.59 17.75 10.40
C GLU A 314 -15.27 19.20 10.02
N ARG A 315 -16.15 20.14 10.44
CA ARG A 315 -15.97 21.59 10.21
C ARG A 315 -14.62 22.06 10.72
N TRP A 316 -14.02 23.00 10.03
CA TRP A 316 -12.83 23.74 10.46
C TRP A 316 -12.97 24.18 11.93
N GLY A 317 -12.01 23.82 12.77
CA GLY A 317 -11.99 24.11 14.20
C GLY A 317 -12.41 22.96 15.11
N ASN A 318 -13.09 21.91 14.59
CA ASN A 318 -13.54 20.75 15.37
C ASN A 318 -12.82 19.45 14.97
N TRP A 319 -11.56 19.54 14.63
CA TRP A 319 -10.79 18.35 14.22
C TRP A 319 -10.62 17.41 15.40
N LYS A 320 -11.27 16.27 15.34
CA LYS A 320 -11.08 15.22 16.34
C LYS A 320 -9.93 14.31 15.89
N VAL A 321 -9.04 14.02 16.84
CA VAL A 321 -8.06 12.96 16.69
C VAL A 321 -8.81 11.64 16.55
N LYS A 322 -8.55 10.89 15.49
CA LYS A 322 -9.08 9.53 15.35
C LYS A 322 -8.38 8.61 16.33
N GLU A 323 -9.11 7.66 16.85
CA GLU A 323 -8.52 6.59 17.66
C GLU A 323 -7.36 5.93 16.89
N PRO A 324 -6.21 5.72 17.55
CA PRO A 324 -5.10 5.00 16.95
C PRO A 324 -5.53 3.61 16.52
N LYS A 325 -5.24 3.24 15.27
CA LYS A 325 -5.48 1.89 14.76
C LYS A 325 -4.17 1.17 14.54
N LEU A 326 -4.16 -0.12 14.82
CA LEU A 326 -3.03 -0.97 14.53
C LEU A 326 -3.06 -1.35 13.06
N TYR A 327 -2.00 -0.99 12.34
CA TYR A 327 -1.78 -1.37 10.95
C TYR A 327 -0.79 -2.52 10.88
N ILE A 328 -1.10 -3.49 10.06
CA ILE A 328 -0.16 -4.52 9.61
C ILE A 328 0.55 -3.94 8.39
N LEU A 329 1.88 -3.95 8.43
CA LEU A 329 2.66 -3.30 7.40
C LEU A 329 2.77 -4.16 6.14
N LYS A 330 2.84 -3.49 5.00
CA LYS A 330 3.18 -4.09 3.70
C LYS A 330 4.47 -4.89 3.77
N GLY A 331 4.60 -5.90 2.92
CA GLY A 331 5.70 -6.87 3.00
C GLY A 331 5.44 -8.01 4.00
N THR A 332 4.40 -7.93 4.84
CA THR A 332 3.94 -9.05 5.65
C THR A 332 3.76 -10.29 4.78
N SER A 333 4.34 -11.40 5.24
CA SER A 333 4.34 -12.66 4.50
C SER A 333 3.78 -13.78 5.37
N ILE A 334 2.87 -14.57 4.82
CA ILE A 334 2.20 -15.66 5.55
C ILE A 334 2.43 -16.96 4.78
N LEU A 335 2.87 -18.00 5.49
CA LEU A 335 2.90 -19.37 4.97
C LEU A 335 1.60 -20.08 5.30
N LEU A 336 1.02 -20.69 4.29
CA LEU A 336 -0.27 -21.37 4.33
C LEU A 336 -0.10 -22.87 4.09
N ASP A 337 -0.98 -23.63 4.71
CA ASP A 337 -1.18 -25.06 4.46
C ASP A 337 -2.56 -25.27 3.84
N ILE A 338 -2.60 -25.91 2.66
CA ILE A 338 -3.83 -26.13 1.88
C ILE A 338 -4.32 -27.57 2.14
N SER A 339 -5.60 -27.72 2.46
CA SER A 339 -6.21 -29.04 2.58
C SER A 339 -6.26 -29.73 1.21
N SER A 340 -5.62 -30.89 1.07
CA SER A 340 -5.66 -31.67 -0.15
C SER A 340 -7.05 -32.21 -0.48
N GLU A 341 -7.91 -32.36 0.52
CA GLU A 341 -9.29 -32.84 0.35
C GLU A 341 -10.26 -31.74 -0.12
N ARG A 342 -9.90 -30.47 0.08
CA ARG A 342 -10.76 -29.28 -0.20
C ARG A 342 -10.05 -28.26 -1.11
N ILE A 343 -9.35 -28.76 -2.12
CA ILE A 343 -8.46 -27.92 -2.98
C ILE A 343 -9.25 -26.86 -3.76
N GLU A 344 -10.39 -27.20 -4.33
CA GLU A 344 -11.23 -26.27 -5.09
C GLU A 344 -11.75 -25.11 -4.22
N GLU A 345 -12.21 -25.44 -3.02
CA GLU A 345 -12.64 -24.41 -2.06
C GLU A 345 -11.47 -23.51 -1.63
N ALA A 346 -10.28 -24.08 -1.48
CA ALA A 346 -9.07 -23.32 -1.15
C ALA A 346 -8.69 -22.35 -2.28
N MET A 347 -8.72 -22.79 -3.54
CA MET A 347 -8.42 -21.94 -4.70
C MET A 347 -9.45 -20.81 -4.83
N SER A 348 -10.71 -21.11 -4.64
CA SER A 348 -11.78 -20.11 -4.63
C SER A 348 -11.59 -19.06 -3.53
N LEU A 349 -11.26 -19.49 -2.29
CA LEU A 349 -10.96 -18.60 -1.17
C LEU A 349 -9.76 -17.71 -1.45
N LEU A 350 -8.65 -18.29 -1.91
CA LEU A 350 -7.43 -17.54 -2.23
C LEU A 350 -7.65 -16.54 -3.36
N THR A 351 -8.45 -16.90 -4.36
CA THR A 351 -8.84 -16.00 -5.46
C THR A 351 -9.67 -14.83 -4.93
N LYS A 352 -10.63 -15.09 -4.05
CA LYS A 352 -11.44 -14.05 -3.41
C LYS A 352 -10.58 -13.09 -2.60
N ILE A 353 -9.64 -13.62 -1.83
CA ILE A 353 -8.68 -12.83 -1.04
C ILE A 353 -7.78 -11.97 -1.95
N ALA A 354 -7.26 -12.53 -3.04
CA ALA A 354 -6.43 -11.80 -3.99
C ALA A 354 -7.17 -10.68 -4.72
N LYS A 355 -8.46 -10.91 -5.09
CA LYS A 355 -9.31 -9.91 -5.77
C LYS A 355 -9.73 -8.77 -4.86
N ASN A 356 -10.17 -9.09 -3.66
CA ASN A 356 -10.87 -8.15 -2.77
C ASN A 356 -9.95 -7.56 -1.70
N GLY A 357 -8.76 -8.15 -1.49
CA GLY A 357 -7.92 -7.84 -0.35
C GLY A 357 -8.49 -8.37 0.98
N VAL A 358 -7.85 -7.99 2.08
CA VAL A 358 -8.19 -8.41 3.44
C VAL A 358 -8.32 -7.22 4.39
N GLY A 359 -9.24 -7.31 5.35
CA GLY A 359 -9.45 -6.27 6.35
C GLY A 359 -10.35 -5.12 5.89
N TYR A 360 -10.11 -3.92 6.41
CA TYR A 360 -10.95 -2.74 6.19
C TYR A 360 -10.36 -1.80 5.15
N ARG A 361 -11.23 -1.00 4.51
CA ARG A 361 -10.87 0.02 3.52
C ARG A 361 -10.15 -0.54 2.30
N THR A 362 -10.54 -1.72 1.85
CA THR A 362 -9.94 -2.37 0.69
C THR A 362 -10.10 -1.53 -0.58
N ASN A 363 -11.21 -0.77 -0.74
CA ASN A 363 -11.38 0.18 -1.85
C ASN A 363 -10.33 1.31 -1.86
N ASP A 364 -9.75 1.63 -0.70
CA ASP A 364 -8.62 2.57 -0.57
C ASP A 364 -7.24 1.87 -0.73
N GLY A 365 -7.24 0.63 -1.21
CA GLY A 365 -6.06 -0.17 -1.46
C GLY A 365 -5.39 -0.77 -0.23
N PHE A 366 -6.03 -0.70 0.96
CA PHE A 366 -5.52 -1.40 2.13
C PHE A 366 -5.77 -2.90 2.02
N GLY A 367 -4.84 -3.69 2.57
CA GLY A 367 -4.96 -5.14 2.62
C GLY A 367 -4.87 -5.84 1.27
N ALA A 368 -4.31 -5.19 0.24
CA ALA A 368 -4.02 -5.85 -1.03
C ALA A 368 -2.98 -6.95 -0.83
N VAL A 369 -3.25 -8.15 -1.35
CA VAL A 369 -2.38 -9.31 -1.19
C VAL A 369 -2.16 -10.03 -2.51
N ALA A 370 -0.97 -10.62 -2.66
CA ALA A 370 -0.64 -11.53 -3.75
C ALA A 370 -0.48 -12.96 -3.21
N VAL A 371 -1.05 -13.92 -3.94
CA VAL A 371 -0.94 -15.36 -3.63
C VAL A 371 0.27 -15.91 -4.38
N CYS A 372 1.16 -16.59 -3.67
CA CYS A 372 2.35 -17.24 -4.20
C CYS A 372 3.14 -16.33 -5.17
N HIS A 373 3.39 -15.08 -4.72
CA HIS A 373 4.14 -14.12 -5.51
C HIS A 373 5.51 -14.67 -5.89
N ASP A 374 6.00 -14.38 -7.10
CA ASP A 374 7.22 -14.95 -7.64
C ASP A 374 8.49 -14.59 -6.84
N LEU A 375 8.50 -13.50 -6.07
CA LEU A 375 9.54 -13.21 -5.08
C LEU A 375 9.75 -14.36 -4.08
N HIS A 376 8.67 -15.03 -3.66
CA HIS A 376 8.76 -16.21 -2.79
C HIS A 376 9.15 -17.49 -3.53
N GLN A 377 8.94 -17.52 -4.86
CA GLN A 377 9.21 -18.71 -5.68
C GLN A 377 10.66 -18.80 -6.15
N LEU A 378 11.31 -17.66 -6.38
CA LEU A 378 12.65 -17.61 -6.94
C LEU A 378 13.75 -17.87 -5.89
N GLY A 379 13.43 -17.65 -4.60
CA GLY A 379 14.36 -17.86 -3.48
C GLY A 379 15.64 -17.01 -3.52
N VAL A 380 15.93 -16.37 -4.65
CA VAL A 380 17.16 -15.62 -4.90
C VAL A 380 16.86 -14.42 -5.81
N CYS A 381 17.18 -13.23 -5.33
CA CYS A 381 17.25 -12.03 -6.17
C CYS A 381 18.73 -11.74 -6.44
N SER A 382 19.14 -11.62 -7.70
CA SER A 382 20.47 -11.16 -8.08
C SER A 382 20.44 -9.63 -8.27
N HIS A 383 21.54 -8.97 -7.93
CA HIS A 383 21.77 -7.56 -8.20
C HIS A 383 22.94 -7.43 -9.16
N GLU A 384 22.81 -6.60 -10.15
CA GLU A 384 23.94 -6.04 -10.89
C GLU A 384 24.52 -4.83 -10.14
#